data_1a7f0fb53d79e7c5b15a8042b1568b9d
#
_entry.id   1a7f0fb53d79e7c5b15a8042b1568b9d
#
_cell.length_a   1.000
_cell.length_b   1.000
_cell.length_c   1.000
_cell.angle_alpha   90.00
_cell.angle_beta   90.00
_cell.angle_gamma   90.00
#
_symmetry.space_group_name_H-M   'P 1'
#
loop_
_entity.id
_entity.type
_entity.pdbx_description
1 polymer ?
#
loop_
_entity_poly.entity_id
_entity_poly.type
_entity_poly.pdbx_seq_one_letter_code
_entity_poly.pdbx_strand_id
1 'polypeptide(L)'
;AKLKEWITAVKLEYNYTKEEIIAMYLNIVPYGSNAFGIKSAAQTFFNKLPSEVSVEEAALLVGVVNAPTKYSPVRNPERALARRNTVIDRMEANGYLTRTQRDSLKQVPITLDYHPISHNMGSGTYFREMLRTVMTARRPEPSDYYNEWDYRQAAREWEENPLYGWCNKNMKADGTPYNIYRDGLKIYTTINSSMQRYAEKAV
;
A
#
# COMPACT_ATOMS: atom_id res chain seq x y z
N ALA A 1 -4.80 -1.72 -25.64
CA ALA A 1 -4.12 -1.79 -24.33
C ALA A 1 -2.66 -2.22 -24.50
N LYS A 2 -2.36 -3.39 -25.07
CA LYS A 2 -0.98 -3.97 -25.17
C LYS A 2 0.02 -3.09 -25.93
N LEU A 3 -0.38 -2.42 -27.00
CA LEU A 3 0.50 -1.53 -27.76
C LEU A 3 0.96 -0.33 -26.93
N LYS A 4 0.08 0.24 -26.10
CA LYS A 4 0.44 1.33 -25.17
C LYS A 4 1.42 0.85 -24.11
N GLU A 5 1.24 -0.37 -23.56
CA GLU A 5 2.16 -0.98 -22.60
C GLU A 5 3.56 -1.13 -23.19
N TRP A 6 3.69 -1.60 -24.43
CA TRP A 6 4.98 -1.72 -25.13
C TRP A 6 5.68 -0.39 -25.33
N ILE A 7 4.95 0.63 -25.81
CA ILE A 7 5.52 1.98 -25.99
C ILE A 7 5.99 2.53 -24.62
N THR A 8 5.22 2.31 -23.56
CA THR A 8 5.61 2.75 -22.21
C THR A 8 6.83 2.00 -21.71
N ALA A 9 6.93 0.69 -21.94
CA ALA A 9 8.09 -0.11 -21.56
C ALA A 9 9.37 0.38 -22.23
N VAL A 10 9.32 0.62 -23.55
CA VAL A 10 10.47 1.17 -24.31
C VAL A 10 10.87 2.55 -23.79
N LYS A 11 9.90 3.42 -23.47
CA LYS A 11 10.20 4.73 -22.87
C LYS A 11 10.84 4.62 -21.50
N LEU A 12 10.41 3.66 -20.66
CA LEU A 12 11.02 3.41 -19.36
C LEU A 12 12.46 2.93 -19.50
N GLU A 13 12.71 1.93 -20.35
CA GLU A 13 14.08 1.42 -20.61
C GLU A 13 15.02 2.47 -21.20
N TYR A 14 14.49 3.44 -21.96
CA TYR A 14 15.30 4.53 -22.53
C TYR A 14 15.69 5.57 -21.48
N ASN A 15 14.83 5.82 -20.46
CA ASN A 15 15.02 6.91 -19.51
C ASN A 15 15.54 6.46 -18.14
N TYR A 16 15.47 5.17 -17.82
CA TYR A 16 15.79 4.64 -16.50
C TYR A 16 16.65 3.38 -16.60
N THR A 17 17.52 3.18 -15.63
CA THR A 17 18.28 1.93 -15.48
C THR A 17 17.36 0.79 -15.01
N LYS A 18 17.82 -0.44 -15.15
CA LYS A 18 17.07 -1.62 -14.68
C LYS A 18 16.82 -1.56 -13.17
N GLU A 19 17.81 -1.09 -12.42
CA GLU A 19 17.74 -0.93 -10.97
C GLU A 19 16.68 0.09 -10.58
N GLU A 20 16.61 1.22 -11.28
CA GLU A 20 15.59 2.24 -11.05
C GLU A 20 14.18 1.72 -11.38
N ILE A 21 14.03 1.00 -12.50
CA ILE A 21 12.75 0.39 -12.89
C ILE A 21 12.29 -0.62 -11.84
N ILE A 22 13.19 -1.49 -11.35
CA ILE A 22 12.88 -2.45 -10.29
C ILE A 22 12.53 -1.74 -8.98
N ALA A 23 13.28 -0.70 -8.62
CA ALA A 23 13.00 0.08 -7.42
C ALA A 23 11.62 0.75 -7.50
N MET A 24 11.27 1.38 -8.62
CA MET A 24 9.94 1.95 -8.85
C MET A 24 8.85 0.89 -8.74
N TYR A 25 9.04 -0.28 -9.36
CA TYR A 25 8.11 -1.39 -9.32
C TYR A 25 7.88 -1.88 -7.88
N LEU A 26 8.96 -2.19 -7.15
CA LEU A 26 8.89 -2.69 -5.77
C LEU A 26 8.27 -1.67 -4.81
N ASN A 27 8.37 -0.38 -5.08
CA ASN A 27 7.78 0.68 -4.26
C ASN A 27 6.27 0.90 -4.48
N ILE A 28 5.69 0.33 -5.54
CA ILE A 28 4.28 0.56 -5.91
C ILE A 28 3.43 -0.69 -5.71
N VAL A 29 4.00 -1.88 -5.96
CA VAL A 29 3.21 -3.12 -6.00
C VAL A 29 2.60 -3.48 -4.64
N PRO A 30 1.38 -4.09 -4.64
CA PRO A 30 0.77 -4.59 -3.43
C PRO A 30 1.42 -5.92 -2.99
N TYR A 31 1.68 -6.04 -1.68
CA TYR A 31 2.17 -7.26 -1.03
C TYR A 31 1.08 -7.99 -0.22
N GLY A 32 -0.15 -7.49 -0.25
CA GLY A 32 -1.22 -7.97 0.63
C GLY A 32 -1.18 -7.31 2.01
N SER A 33 -2.14 -7.63 2.87
CA SER A 33 -2.26 -7.05 4.24
C SER A 33 -2.23 -5.51 4.27
N ASN A 34 -2.77 -4.86 3.24
CA ASN A 34 -2.72 -3.41 3.01
C ASN A 34 -1.30 -2.83 2.86
N ALA A 35 -0.28 -3.68 2.67
CA ALA A 35 1.08 -3.23 2.44
C ALA A 35 1.30 -2.93 0.95
N PHE A 36 1.52 -1.67 0.63
CA PHE A 36 1.88 -1.18 -0.70
C PHE A 36 3.34 -0.72 -0.69
N GLY A 37 4.13 -1.28 -1.58
CA GLY A 37 5.56 -1.04 -1.66
C GLY A 37 6.39 -1.85 -0.66
N ILE A 38 7.67 -2.05 -1.01
CA ILE A 38 8.61 -2.92 -0.28
C ILE A 38 8.85 -2.46 1.16
N LYS A 39 8.90 -1.15 1.40
CA LYS A 39 9.10 -0.60 2.74
C LYS A 39 7.94 -0.97 3.67
N SER A 40 6.71 -0.76 3.20
CA SER A 40 5.51 -1.11 3.95
C SER A 40 5.41 -2.61 4.17
N ALA A 41 5.79 -3.43 3.17
CA ALA A 41 5.77 -4.88 3.26
C ALA A 41 6.80 -5.41 4.29
N ALA A 42 8.04 -4.94 4.23
CA ALA A 42 9.08 -5.31 5.19
C ALA A 42 8.67 -4.96 6.63
N GLN A 43 8.07 -3.80 6.82
CA GLN A 43 7.57 -3.36 8.12
C GLN A 43 6.36 -4.17 8.58
N THR A 44 5.41 -4.47 7.68
CA THR A 44 4.20 -5.25 7.99
C THR A 44 4.51 -6.70 8.36
N PHE A 45 5.39 -7.37 7.61
CA PHE A 45 5.63 -8.80 7.80
C PHE A 45 6.77 -9.12 8.76
N PHE A 46 7.77 -8.22 8.87
CA PHE A 46 8.99 -8.49 9.62
C PHE A 46 9.38 -7.38 10.61
N ASN A 47 8.61 -6.27 10.66
CA ASN A 47 8.94 -5.10 11.49
C ASN A 47 10.36 -4.57 11.25
N LYS A 48 10.83 -4.64 10.00
CA LYS A 48 12.18 -4.29 9.57
C LYS A 48 12.17 -3.21 8.49
N LEU A 49 13.29 -2.52 8.33
CA LEU A 49 13.55 -1.72 7.13
C LEU A 49 13.93 -2.66 5.97
N PRO A 50 13.74 -2.25 4.70
CA PRO A 50 14.14 -3.06 3.54
C PRO A 50 15.62 -3.46 3.52
N SER A 51 16.50 -2.63 4.09
CA SER A 51 17.94 -2.89 4.23
C SER A 51 18.30 -3.95 5.28
N GLU A 52 17.36 -4.29 6.17
CA GLU A 52 17.53 -5.24 7.27
C GLU A 52 16.92 -6.59 6.98
N VAL A 53 16.19 -6.69 5.85
CA VAL A 53 15.52 -7.93 5.43
C VAL A 53 16.56 -8.95 4.99
N SER A 54 16.49 -10.16 5.53
CA SER A 54 17.37 -11.27 5.15
C SER A 54 17.05 -11.81 3.74
N VAL A 55 17.92 -12.64 3.20
CA VAL A 55 17.76 -13.20 1.83
C VAL A 55 16.47 -14.02 1.71
N GLU A 56 16.18 -14.87 2.69
CA GLU A 56 14.98 -15.70 2.72
C GLU A 56 13.71 -14.87 2.91
N GLU A 57 13.78 -13.79 3.69
CA GLU A 57 12.66 -12.84 3.86
C GLU A 57 12.42 -12.05 2.57
N ALA A 58 13.48 -11.57 1.91
CA ALA A 58 13.39 -10.92 0.61
C ALA A 58 12.80 -11.86 -0.46
N ALA A 59 13.25 -13.11 -0.49
CA ALA A 59 12.71 -14.11 -1.40
C ALA A 59 11.21 -14.39 -1.13
N LEU A 60 10.78 -14.34 0.13
CA LEU A 60 9.37 -14.44 0.50
C LEU A 60 8.58 -13.26 -0.07
N LEU A 61 9.04 -12.02 0.14
CA LEU A 61 8.37 -10.83 -0.37
C LEU A 61 8.24 -10.86 -1.89
N VAL A 62 9.32 -11.20 -2.61
CA VAL A 62 9.28 -11.38 -4.07
C VAL A 62 8.28 -12.45 -4.48
N GLY A 63 8.20 -13.54 -3.72
CA GLY A 63 7.22 -14.61 -3.93
C GLY A 63 5.77 -14.12 -3.79
N VAL A 64 5.51 -13.30 -2.77
CA VAL A 64 4.18 -12.75 -2.46
C VAL A 64 3.67 -11.82 -3.56
N VAL A 65 4.53 -10.96 -4.14
CA VAL A 65 4.14 -10.01 -5.21
C VAL A 65 3.44 -10.69 -6.39
N ASN A 66 3.82 -11.90 -6.71
CA ASN A 66 3.24 -12.63 -7.85
C ASN A 66 1.72 -12.88 -7.71
N ALA A 67 1.24 -13.17 -6.50
CA ALA A 67 -0.18 -13.29 -6.18
C ALA A 67 -0.39 -13.09 -4.66
N PRO A 68 -0.55 -11.84 -4.18
CA PRO A 68 -0.53 -11.51 -2.75
C PRO A 68 -1.55 -12.26 -1.90
N THR A 69 -2.73 -12.53 -2.44
CA THR A 69 -3.77 -13.31 -1.72
C THR A 69 -3.40 -14.79 -1.65
N LYS A 70 -2.91 -15.37 -2.76
CA LYS A 70 -2.59 -16.79 -2.86
C LYS A 70 -1.35 -17.17 -2.05
N TYR A 71 -0.33 -16.30 -2.04
CA TYR A 71 0.95 -16.51 -1.39
C TYR A 71 1.12 -15.69 -0.12
N SER A 72 0.00 -15.27 0.49
CA SER A 72 0.02 -14.56 1.77
C SER A 72 0.68 -15.46 2.85
N PRO A 73 1.76 -15.01 3.49
CA PRO A 73 2.40 -15.81 4.55
C PRO A 73 1.56 -15.91 5.81
N VAL A 74 0.61 -14.99 5.99
CA VAL A 74 -0.32 -14.98 7.11
C VAL A 74 -1.50 -15.94 6.90
N ARG A 75 -2.05 -15.98 5.67
CA ARG A 75 -3.25 -16.79 5.35
C ARG A 75 -2.93 -18.16 4.81
N ASN A 76 -1.82 -18.28 4.08
CA ASN A 76 -1.44 -19.49 3.35
C ASN A 76 0.07 -19.77 3.52
N PRO A 77 0.57 -20.03 4.74
CA PRO A 77 2.00 -20.13 5.04
C PRO A 77 2.71 -21.21 4.22
N GLU A 78 2.08 -22.36 4.00
CA GLU A 78 2.64 -23.45 3.21
C GLU A 78 2.85 -23.05 1.74
N ARG A 79 1.87 -22.37 1.13
CA ARG A 79 1.99 -21.88 -0.25
C ARG A 79 3.03 -20.76 -0.36
N ALA A 80 3.11 -19.92 0.65
CA ALA A 80 4.12 -18.87 0.74
C ALA A 80 5.52 -19.47 0.85
N LEU A 81 5.70 -20.50 1.68
CA LEU A 81 6.95 -21.25 1.81
C LEU A 81 7.38 -21.90 0.48
N ALA A 82 6.48 -22.61 -0.16
CA ALA A 82 6.75 -23.24 -1.47
C ALA A 82 7.13 -22.19 -2.52
N ARG A 83 6.44 -21.04 -2.53
CA ARG A 83 6.74 -19.96 -3.47
C ARG A 83 8.08 -19.29 -3.18
N ARG A 84 8.39 -19.01 -1.89
CA ARG A 84 9.71 -18.53 -1.45
C ARG A 84 10.81 -19.46 -1.94
N ASN A 85 10.66 -20.75 -1.73
CA ASN A 85 11.64 -21.75 -2.14
C ASN A 85 11.84 -21.77 -3.65
N THR A 86 10.78 -21.57 -4.44
CA THR A 86 10.89 -21.38 -5.91
C THR A 86 11.74 -20.15 -6.27
N VAL A 87 11.59 -19.03 -5.52
CA VAL A 87 12.41 -17.83 -5.75
C VAL A 87 13.88 -18.14 -5.43
N ILE A 88 14.16 -18.78 -4.29
CA ILE A 88 15.52 -19.18 -3.89
C ILE A 88 16.16 -20.12 -4.94
N ASP A 89 15.42 -21.08 -5.49
CA ASP A 89 15.89 -21.95 -6.60
C ASP A 89 16.24 -21.13 -7.85
N ARG A 90 15.46 -20.08 -8.15
CA ARG A 90 15.77 -19.17 -9.27
C ARG A 90 16.99 -18.30 -9.01
N MET A 91 17.22 -17.90 -7.78
CA MET A 91 18.43 -17.16 -7.40
C MET A 91 19.69 -18.02 -7.60
N GLU A 92 19.65 -19.30 -7.23
CA GLU A 92 20.75 -20.25 -7.47
C GLU A 92 20.94 -20.48 -8.97
N ALA A 93 19.89 -20.78 -9.73
CA ALA A 93 19.97 -21.02 -11.16
C ALA A 93 20.53 -19.82 -11.96
N ASN A 94 20.42 -18.61 -11.44
CA ASN A 94 20.98 -17.39 -12.05
C ASN A 94 22.34 -16.97 -11.42
N GLY A 95 22.95 -17.81 -10.59
CA GLY A 95 24.29 -17.59 -10.04
C GLY A 95 24.38 -16.61 -8.87
N TYR A 96 23.25 -16.18 -8.29
CA TYR A 96 23.22 -15.31 -7.10
C TYR A 96 23.47 -16.04 -5.79
N LEU A 97 23.23 -17.36 -5.78
CA LEU A 97 23.46 -18.23 -4.62
C LEU A 97 24.21 -19.50 -5.06
N THR A 98 25.04 -20.00 -4.17
CA THR A 98 25.60 -21.35 -4.30
C THR A 98 24.54 -22.39 -3.93
N ARG A 99 24.75 -23.64 -4.38
CA ARG A 99 23.89 -24.77 -4.03
C ARG A 99 23.74 -24.97 -2.52
N THR A 100 24.85 -24.84 -1.78
CA THR A 100 24.87 -24.97 -0.32
C THR A 100 24.03 -23.86 0.34
N GLN A 101 24.17 -22.62 -0.12
CA GLN A 101 23.37 -21.48 0.40
C GLN A 101 21.88 -21.69 0.11
N ARG A 102 21.53 -22.10 -1.12
CA ARG A 102 20.14 -22.44 -1.48
C ARG A 102 19.55 -23.45 -0.52
N ASP A 103 20.26 -24.57 -0.30
CA ASP A 103 19.77 -25.67 0.54
C ASP A 103 19.60 -25.24 1.99
N SER A 104 20.53 -24.46 2.53
CA SER A 104 20.44 -23.88 3.87
C SER A 104 19.24 -22.90 4.00
N LEU A 105 19.09 -21.98 3.06
CA LEU A 105 18.01 -20.97 3.09
C LEU A 105 16.61 -21.61 2.98
N LYS A 106 16.48 -22.72 2.24
CA LYS A 106 15.21 -23.43 2.11
C LYS A 106 14.79 -24.12 3.41
N GLN A 107 15.70 -24.44 4.31
CA GLN A 107 15.42 -25.03 5.62
C GLN A 107 14.97 -24.01 6.66
N VAL A 108 15.26 -22.73 6.45
CA VAL A 108 14.85 -21.66 7.37
C VAL A 108 13.32 -21.55 7.38
N PRO A 109 12.65 -21.66 8.54
CA PRO A 109 11.21 -21.47 8.63
C PRO A 109 10.81 -20.02 8.32
N ILE A 110 9.56 -19.81 7.92
CA ILE A 110 9.02 -18.44 7.84
C ILE A 110 8.71 -17.99 9.25
N THR A 111 9.44 -16.99 9.73
CA THR A 111 9.17 -16.33 11.02
C THR A 111 8.67 -14.93 10.74
N LEU A 112 7.42 -14.64 11.10
CA LEU A 112 6.81 -13.33 10.93
C LEU A 112 6.82 -12.56 12.25
N ASP A 113 7.19 -11.29 12.18
CA ASP A 113 6.88 -10.28 13.19
C ASP A 113 5.80 -9.37 12.59
N TYR A 114 4.55 -9.86 12.62
CA TYR A 114 3.45 -9.34 11.84
C TYR A 114 2.76 -8.15 12.46
N HIS A 115 3.00 -6.98 11.87
CA HIS A 115 2.40 -5.70 12.27
C HIS A 115 1.59 -5.11 11.10
N PRO A 116 0.30 -5.51 10.94
CA PRO A 116 -0.51 -4.99 9.85
C PRO A 116 -0.70 -3.48 10.01
N ILE A 117 -0.35 -2.74 8.96
CA ILE A 117 -0.61 -1.31 8.91
C ILE A 117 -2.13 -1.13 8.74
N SER A 118 -2.78 -0.77 9.83
CA SER A 118 -4.19 -0.36 9.82
C SER A 118 -4.28 1.16 9.68
N HIS A 119 -5.29 1.63 8.97
CA HIS A 119 -5.64 3.06 8.95
C HIS A 119 -5.92 3.60 10.34
N ASN A 120 -6.24 2.69 11.27
CA ASN A 120 -6.55 2.99 12.66
C ASN A 120 -5.30 2.98 13.57
N MET A 121 -4.08 2.82 13.04
CA MET A 121 -2.84 2.90 13.81
C MET A 121 -2.17 4.27 13.68
N GLY A 122 -1.52 4.70 14.76
CA GLY A 122 -0.80 5.97 14.84
C GLY A 122 -1.66 7.11 15.37
N SER A 123 -1.05 8.28 15.54
CA SER A 123 -1.67 9.45 16.14
C SER A 123 -2.77 10.06 15.27
N GLY A 124 -3.81 10.62 15.90
CA GLY A 124 -4.91 11.29 15.21
C GLY A 124 -5.83 10.38 14.41
N THR A 125 -6.04 9.16 14.85
CA THR A 125 -6.84 8.14 14.14
C THR A 125 -8.25 8.63 13.80
N TYR A 126 -8.95 9.19 14.76
CA TYR A 126 -10.30 9.74 14.56
C TYR A 126 -10.29 10.92 13.58
N PHE A 127 -9.31 11.80 13.69
CA PHE A 127 -9.16 12.92 12.77
C PHE A 127 -8.88 12.45 11.34
N ARG A 128 -8.00 11.47 11.16
CA ARG A 128 -7.71 10.90 9.83
C ARG A 128 -8.93 10.22 9.22
N GLU A 129 -9.72 9.51 10.03
CA GLU A 129 -10.94 8.87 9.57
C GLU A 129 -12.02 9.92 9.22
N MET A 130 -12.16 10.97 10.00
CA MET A 130 -13.04 12.09 9.68
C MET A 130 -12.62 12.76 8.37
N LEU A 131 -11.32 13.05 8.20
CA LEU A 131 -10.78 13.61 6.96
C LEU A 131 -11.06 12.70 5.76
N ARG A 132 -10.82 11.39 5.91
CA ARG A 132 -11.13 10.41 4.87
C ARG A 132 -12.60 10.50 4.48
N THR A 133 -13.50 10.45 5.43
CA THR A 133 -14.94 10.49 5.20
C THR A 133 -15.36 11.77 4.49
N VAL A 134 -14.87 12.90 4.95
CA VAL A 134 -15.17 14.20 4.33
C VAL A 134 -14.61 14.30 2.92
N MET A 135 -13.33 13.98 2.71
CA MET A 135 -12.68 14.14 1.41
C MET A 135 -13.14 13.14 0.35
N THR A 136 -13.61 11.96 0.77
CA THR A 136 -14.11 10.92 -0.17
C THR A 136 -15.63 10.91 -0.28
N ALA A 137 -16.33 11.83 0.34
CA ALA A 137 -17.77 11.95 0.25
C ALA A 137 -18.23 12.01 -1.22
N ARG A 138 -19.36 11.39 -1.52
CA ARG A 138 -19.99 11.44 -2.84
C ARG A 138 -20.95 12.62 -2.91
N ARG A 139 -21.29 13.03 -4.13
CA ARG A 139 -22.33 14.02 -4.31
C ARG A 139 -23.64 13.47 -3.73
N PRO A 140 -24.31 14.21 -2.86
CA PRO A 140 -25.59 13.79 -2.30
C PRO A 140 -26.65 13.60 -3.39
N GLU A 141 -27.41 12.52 -3.29
CA GLU A 141 -28.58 12.27 -4.13
C GLU A 141 -29.84 12.30 -3.25
N PRO A 142 -31.00 12.79 -3.76
CA PRO A 142 -32.23 12.82 -2.97
C PRO A 142 -32.67 11.46 -2.42
N SER A 143 -32.34 10.40 -3.13
CA SER A 143 -32.64 9.00 -2.76
C SER A 143 -31.87 8.51 -1.52
N ASP A 144 -30.76 9.18 -1.15
CA ASP A 144 -29.90 8.78 -0.03
C ASP A 144 -30.42 9.30 1.31
N TYR A 145 -31.46 10.15 1.30
CA TYR A 145 -31.96 10.86 2.47
C TYR A 145 -33.41 10.58 2.75
N TYR A 146 -33.76 10.45 4.02
CA TYR A 146 -35.13 10.17 4.45
C TYR A 146 -36.07 11.35 4.27
N ASN A 147 -35.55 12.59 4.31
CA ASN A 147 -36.33 13.79 4.13
C ASN A 147 -35.57 14.85 3.32
N GLU A 148 -36.33 15.79 2.77
CA GLU A 148 -35.80 16.85 1.91
C GLU A 148 -34.89 17.84 2.66
N TRP A 149 -35.11 18.05 3.94
CA TRP A 149 -34.30 18.96 4.74
C TRP A 149 -32.87 18.45 4.89
N ASP A 150 -32.68 17.15 5.24
CA ASP A 150 -31.36 16.52 5.36
C ASP A 150 -30.63 16.52 4.01
N TYR A 151 -31.35 16.24 2.93
CA TYR A 151 -30.78 16.34 1.59
C TYR A 151 -30.29 17.74 1.27
N ARG A 152 -31.12 18.77 1.55
CA ARG A 152 -30.72 20.18 1.31
C ARG A 152 -29.51 20.60 2.13
N GLN A 153 -29.38 20.14 3.36
CA GLN A 153 -28.19 20.40 4.20
C GLN A 153 -26.94 19.74 3.61
N ALA A 154 -27.04 18.47 3.23
CA ALA A 154 -25.92 17.76 2.62
C ALA A 154 -25.52 18.36 1.25
N ALA A 155 -26.51 18.74 0.45
CA ALA A 155 -26.27 19.41 -0.83
C ALA A 155 -25.59 20.78 -0.66
N ARG A 156 -26.00 21.56 0.36
CA ARG A 156 -25.34 22.82 0.70
C ARG A 156 -23.91 22.59 1.17
N GLU A 157 -23.68 21.62 2.06
CA GLU A 157 -22.33 21.29 2.51
C GLU A 157 -21.44 20.82 1.34
N TRP A 158 -21.99 20.05 0.42
CA TRP A 158 -21.29 19.68 -0.81
C TRP A 158 -20.87 20.93 -1.62
N GLU A 159 -21.72 21.90 -1.81
CA GLU A 159 -21.41 23.10 -2.61
C GLU A 159 -20.47 24.09 -1.87
N GLU A 160 -20.71 24.32 -0.58
CA GLU A 160 -20.03 25.37 0.18
C GLU A 160 -18.71 24.91 0.81
N ASN A 161 -18.60 23.62 1.19
CA ASN A 161 -17.38 23.10 1.83
C ASN A 161 -16.39 22.56 0.78
N PRO A 162 -15.26 23.24 0.56
CA PRO A 162 -14.29 22.82 -0.45
C PRO A 162 -13.62 21.47 -0.15
N LEU A 163 -13.59 21.02 1.11
CA LEU A 163 -13.03 19.74 1.51
C LEU A 163 -14.02 18.57 1.33
N TYR A 164 -15.31 18.87 1.42
CA TYR A 164 -16.35 17.83 1.33
C TYR A 164 -16.42 17.28 -0.10
N GLY A 165 -16.07 16.01 -0.24
CA GLY A 165 -15.97 15.37 -1.55
C GLY A 165 -14.79 15.81 -2.42
N TRP A 166 -13.75 16.40 -1.83
CA TRP A 166 -12.60 16.94 -2.57
C TRP A 166 -12.03 15.94 -3.58
N CYS A 167 -11.88 14.67 -3.20
CA CYS A 167 -11.36 13.62 -4.08
C CYS A 167 -12.25 13.38 -5.31
N ASN A 168 -13.56 13.56 -5.18
CA ASN A 168 -14.55 13.35 -6.23
C ASN A 168 -14.83 14.61 -7.06
N LYS A 169 -14.61 15.80 -6.48
CA LYS A 169 -14.75 17.09 -7.18
C LYS A 169 -13.53 17.39 -8.05
N ASN A 170 -12.36 16.91 -7.66
CA ASN A 170 -11.11 17.16 -8.38
C ASN A 170 -10.71 15.93 -9.18
N MET A 171 -10.40 16.14 -10.44
CA MET A 171 -9.99 15.08 -11.36
C MET A 171 -8.52 15.20 -11.68
N LYS A 172 -7.87 14.05 -11.83
CA LYS A 172 -6.50 13.97 -12.35
C LYS A 172 -6.48 14.25 -13.86
N ALA A 173 -5.32 14.47 -14.41
CA ALA A 173 -5.13 14.71 -15.84
C ALA A 173 -5.66 13.58 -16.75
N ASP A 174 -5.80 12.36 -16.21
CA ASP A 174 -6.37 11.21 -16.89
C ASP A 174 -7.91 11.11 -16.79
N GLY A 175 -8.55 12.09 -16.14
CA GLY A 175 -9.99 12.14 -15.95
C GLY A 175 -10.50 11.25 -14.82
N THR A 176 -9.64 10.65 -14.02
CA THR A 176 -10.04 9.87 -12.85
C THR A 176 -10.03 10.70 -11.56
N PRO A 177 -10.91 10.40 -10.58
CA PRO A 177 -10.91 11.09 -9.29
C PRO A 177 -9.64 10.75 -8.49
N TYR A 178 -9.27 11.64 -7.56
CA TYR A 178 -8.16 11.38 -6.66
C TYR A 178 -8.49 10.28 -5.66
N ASN A 179 -7.49 9.44 -5.39
CA ASN A 179 -7.56 8.42 -4.34
C ASN A 179 -6.66 8.81 -3.16
N ILE A 180 -7.27 9.03 -2.00
CA ILE A 180 -6.57 9.49 -0.79
C ILE A 180 -5.43 8.57 -0.35
N TYR A 181 -5.47 7.29 -0.72
CA TYR A 181 -4.49 6.27 -0.31
C TYR A 181 -3.37 6.02 -1.31
N ARG A 182 -3.58 6.36 -2.60
CA ARG A 182 -2.68 5.94 -3.70
C ARG A 182 -1.99 7.09 -4.40
N ASP A 183 -2.60 8.27 -4.39
CA ASP A 183 -2.15 9.37 -5.24
C ASP A 183 -1.16 10.32 -4.53
N GLY A 184 -0.65 9.91 -3.34
CA GLY A 184 0.41 10.63 -2.64
C GLY A 184 0.04 12.03 -2.17
N LEU A 185 -1.23 12.26 -1.86
CA LEU A 185 -1.73 13.55 -1.39
C LEU A 185 -1.02 13.99 -0.11
N LYS A 186 -0.55 15.22 -0.07
CA LYS A 186 0.00 15.86 1.13
C LYS A 186 -1.08 16.74 1.76
N ILE A 187 -1.56 16.33 2.94
CA ILE A 187 -2.61 17.04 3.67
C ILE A 187 -1.96 17.77 4.84
N TYR A 188 -1.95 19.09 4.78
CA TYR A 188 -1.43 19.95 5.85
C TYR A 188 -2.55 20.29 6.83
N THR A 189 -2.28 20.12 8.11
CA THR A 189 -3.27 20.34 9.17
C THR A 189 -2.72 21.25 10.26
N THR A 190 -3.59 21.80 11.08
CA THR A 190 -3.24 22.62 12.25
C THR A 190 -3.02 21.79 13.52
N ILE A 191 -3.08 20.44 13.43
CA ILE A 191 -2.90 19.58 14.59
C ILE A 191 -1.46 19.64 15.08
N ASN A 192 -1.30 19.89 16.38
CA ASN A 192 -0.04 19.74 17.06
C ASN A 192 0.14 18.28 17.48
N SER A 193 1.11 17.58 16.90
CA SER A 193 1.33 16.16 17.12
C SER A 193 1.71 15.80 18.58
N SER A 194 2.32 16.71 19.31
CA SER A 194 2.64 16.51 20.73
C SER A 194 1.39 16.62 21.61
N MET A 195 0.56 17.63 21.39
CA MET A 195 -0.71 17.77 22.09
C MET A 195 -1.65 16.60 21.80
N GLN A 196 -1.71 16.15 20.54
CA GLN A 196 -2.49 14.99 20.15
C GLN A 196 -2.06 13.72 20.90
N ARG A 197 -0.75 13.47 21.02
CA ARG A 197 -0.22 12.32 21.81
C ARG A 197 -0.58 12.41 23.28
N TYR A 198 -0.58 13.60 23.87
CA TYR A 198 -0.99 13.76 25.27
C TYR A 198 -2.48 13.51 25.44
N ALA A 199 -3.31 14.01 24.52
CA ALA A 199 -4.75 13.74 24.54
C ALA A 199 -5.07 12.24 24.41
N GLU A 200 -4.40 11.53 23.47
CA GLU A 200 -4.57 10.08 23.28
C GLU A 200 -4.10 9.23 24.46
N LYS A 201 -3.19 9.73 25.30
CA LYS A 201 -2.77 9.06 26.53
C LYS A 201 -3.70 9.32 27.70
N ALA A 202 -4.51 10.37 27.65
CA ALA A 202 -5.42 10.75 28.72
C ALA A 202 -6.79 10.05 28.61
N VAL A 203 -7.09 9.40 27.50
CA VAL A 203 -8.30 8.62 27.20
C VAL A 203 -8.02 7.13 27.34
#